data_e969133d1d60441dd5230ef109a56ee4
#
_entry.id   e969133d1d60441dd5230ef109a56ee4
#
_cell.length_a   1.000
_cell.length_b   1.000
_cell.length_c   1.000
_cell.angle_alpha   90.00
_cell.angle_beta   90.00
_cell.angle_gamma   90.00
#
_symmetry.space_group_name_H-M   'P 1'
#
loop_
_entity.id
_entity.type
_entity.pdbx_description
1 polymer ?
#
loop_
_entity_poly.entity_id
_entity_poly.type
_entity_poly.pdbx_seq_one_letter_code
_entity_poly.pdbx_strand_id
1 'polypeptide(L)'
;NTTLSATRSVQSLPPLTTVDISGPTSYIDVDGEDKTLQLTARVLPEDAAQSVTWSTSNKRIATVDANGVVTALKAGTVTITATATDGTGVRAKFTVKVQKTVKSLTISGAAKLGGGQSTTIKATILPKDAANQKVIYSLNCPASVATISTSGVLTTKNVTEITTVTVNAVSAENSTISATWTLVIYPKTTKLTLTAASSWVNVGASVQLHVSATPETAQMPIRWRSSNTRVATVDANGVVRGLKAGTATITVRTTDGSNKRASVRVTVGIPATGVVITGNRIVRAGATLRLMATVQPANATVKRVTWAVNCPASVATISGDGKLRVSANAETQIILVTATVNDGQRVSAAYPVYIQGKAPVLPTPTTPDAPEK
;
A
#
# COMPACT_ATOMS: atom_id res chain seq x y z
N ASN A 1 84.27 72.56 23.87
CA ASN A 1 83.82 71.27 23.35
C ASN A 1 82.94 70.59 24.39
N THR A 2 81.63 70.69 24.22
CA THR A 2 80.57 69.99 24.98
C THR A 2 80.12 68.78 24.20
N THR A 3 80.61 67.63 24.60
CA THR A 3 80.16 66.34 24.09
C THR A 3 78.78 66.06 24.66
N LEU A 4 77.71 66.16 23.87
CA LEU A 4 76.37 65.61 24.24
C LEU A 4 76.42 64.11 24.13
N SER A 5 76.35 63.43 25.27
CA SER A 5 76.16 62.03 25.36
C SER A 5 74.64 61.79 25.50
N ALA A 6 73.95 61.18 24.47
CA ALA A 6 72.60 60.78 24.51
C ALA A 6 72.57 59.35 25.12
N THR A 7 72.09 59.22 26.37
CA THR A 7 71.77 57.94 27.01
C THR A 7 70.44 57.47 26.50
N ARG A 8 70.45 56.40 25.70
CA ARG A 8 69.26 55.68 25.28
C ARG A 8 68.92 54.65 26.34
N SER A 9 67.82 54.86 27.12
CA SER A 9 67.32 53.85 28.04
C SER A 9 66.72 52.72 27.25
N VAL A 10 67.28 51.54 27.35
CA VAL A 10 66.70 50.31 26.81
C VAL A 10 65.79 49.79 27.89
N GLN A 11 64.45 49.91 27.72
CA GLN A 11 63.48 49.24 28.54
C GLN A 11 63.53 47.76 28.25
N SER A 12 63.91 46.93 29.20
CA SER A 12 63.85 45.49 29.13
C SER A 12 62.38 45.09 29.35
N LEU A 13 61.75 44.45 28.36
CA LEU A 13 60.44 43.87 28.51
C LEU A 13 60.49 42.69 29.52
N PRO A 14 59.43 42.43 30.33
CA PRO A 14 59.40 41.30 31.24
C PRO A 14 59.51 39.98 30.46
N PRO A 15 60.10 38.96 31.07
CA PRO A 15 60.24 37.66 30.42
C PRO A 15 58.84 37.04 30.19
N LEU A 16 58.64 36.47 28.99
CA LEU A 16 57.45 35.80 28.58
C LEU A 16 57.26 34.50 29.39
N THR A 17 56.02 34.24 29.84
CA THR A 17 55.65 33.05 30.63
C THR A 17 54.77 32.04 29.89
N THR A 18 53.79 32.52 29.14
CA THR A 18 52.88 31.66 28.40
C THR A 18 52.45 32.30 27.06
N VAL A 19 52.02 31.42 26.16
CA VAL A 19 51.31 31.79 24.91
C VAL A 19 49.99 31.04 24.94
N ASP A 20 48.86 31.72 24.65
CA ASP A 20 47.56 31.15 24.48
C ASP A 20 47.07 31.36 23.07
N ILE A 21 46.31 30.40 22.52
CA ILE A 21 45.64 30.51 21.20
C ILE A 21 44.15 30.38 21.39
N SER A 22 43.39 31.31 20.80
CA SER A 22 41.95 31.29 20.72
C SER A 22 41.45 31.42 19.27
N GLY A 23 40.25 30.96 19.02
CA GLY A 23 39.58 31.10 17.73
C GLY A 23 38.04 30.90 17.91
N PRO A 24 37.20 31.42 16.97
CA PRO A 24 35.75 31.36 17.07
C PRO A 24 35.21 29.92 16.97
N THR A 25 35.98 29.01 16.36
CA THR A 25 35.61 27.58 16.19
C THR A 25 36.90 26.76 16.08
N SER A 26 36.78 25.45 16.22
CA SER A 26 37.85 24.49 16.05
C SER A 26 37.77 23.70 14.73
N TYR A 27 36.90 24.11 13.80
CA TYR A 27 36.78 23.45 12.50
C TYR A 27 36.66 24.47 11.36
N ILE A 28 36.97 24.02 10.13
CA ILE A 28 36.80 24.75 8.86
C ILE A 28 36.09 23.82 7.88
N ASP A 29 35.06 24.34 7.19
CA ASP A 29 34.43 23.62 6.08
C ASP A 29 35.27 23.75 4.82
N VAL A 30 35.88 22.65 4.36
CA VAL A 30 36.75 22.62 3.16
C VAL A 30 35.98 22.93 1.87
N ASP A 31 34.65 22.68 1.84
CA ASP A 31 33.77 22.99 0.69
C ASP A 31 32.88 24.21 0.98
N GLY A 32 33.11 24.95 2.06
CA GLY A 32 32.43 26.19 2.41
C GLY A 32 32.81 27.37 1.54
N GLU A 33 32.02 28.45 1.59
CA GLU A 33 32.33 29.72 0.94
C GLU A 33 33.57 30.36 1.61
N ASP A 34 33.61 30.36 2.95
CA ASP A 34 34.77 30.79 3.74
C ASP A 34 35.56 29.55 4.18
N LYS A 35 36.75 29.40 3.62
CA LYS A 35 37.69 28.31 3.93
C LYS A 35 38.79 28.76 4.91
N THR A 36 38.53 29.82 5.64
CA THR A 36 39.51 30.44 6.55
C THR A 36 39.04 30.40 8.00
N LEU A 37 39.98 30.43 8.93
CA LEU A 37 39.78 30.53 10.36
C LEU A 37 40.81 31.47 10.96
N GLN A 38 40.37 32.59 11.51
CA GLN A 38 41.25 33.50 12.24
C GLN A 38 41.53 32.91 13.62
N LEU A 39 42.80 32.68 13.93
CA LEU A 39 43.33 32.42 15.24
C LEU A 39 44.02 33.64 15.82
N THR A 40 43.87 33.86 17.10
CA THR A 40 44.53 34.93 17.84
C THR A 40 45.48 34.34 18.87
N ALA A 41 46.73 34.76 18.90
CA ALA A 41 47.67 34.44 19.95
C ALA A 41 47.75 35.56 20.97
N ARG A 42 47.77 35.23 22.26
CA ARG A 42 48.01 36.14 23.36
C ARG A 42 49.25 35.71 24.11
N VAL A 43 50.16 36.62 24.34
CA VAL A 43 51.38 36.36 25.08
C VAL A 43 51.24 36.95 26.48
N LEU A 44 51.67 36.25 27.51
CA LEU A 44 51.59 36.70 28.91
C LEU A 44 53.00 36.77 29.50
N PRO A 45 53.28 37.75 30.38
CA PRO A 45 52.41 38.84 30.78
C PRO A 45 52.13 39.80 29.61
N GLU A 46 51.09 40.67 29.68
CA GLU A 46 50.64 41.52 28.59
C GLU A 46 51.61 42.59 28.11
N ASP A 47 52.53 42.96 29.02
CA ASP A 47 53.64 43.90 28.76
C ASP A 47 54.86 43.20 28.14
N ALA A 48 54.84 41.87 27.96
CA ALA A 48 55.86 41.14 27.19
C ALA A 48 55.71 41.38 25.67
N ALA A 49 56.77 41.01 24.92
CA ALA A 49 56.70 41.06 23.46
C ALA A 49 55.60 40.17 22.91
N GLN A 50 54.58 40.75 22.24
CA GLN A 50 53.40 40.06 21.73
C GLN A 50 53.62 39.36 20.38
N SER A 51 54.85 39.33 19.86
CA SER A 51 55.15 38.75 18.55
C SER A 51 55.26 37.23 18.62
N VAL A 52 54.54 36.56 17.71
CA VAL A 52 54.58 35.10 17.53
C VAL A 52 54.83 34.73 16.07
N THR A 53 55.40 33.54 15.87
CA THR A 53 55.48 32.90 14.54
C THR A 53 54.49 31.73 14.52
N TRP A 54 53.77 31.62 13.42
CA TRP A 54 52.78 30.60 13.21
C TRP A 54 53.32 29.45 12.37
N SER A 55 52.93 28.22 12.71
CA SER A 55 53.26 27.03 11.92
C SER A 55 52.11 26.01 11.96
N THR A 56 52.04 25.16 10.94
CA THR A 56 51.09 24.05 10.86
C THR A 56 51.81 22.71 10.85
N SER A 57 51.23 21.71 11.47
CA SER A 57 51.76 20.34 11.46
C SER A 57 51.67 19.66 10.10
N ASN A 58 50.79 20.14 9.19
CA ASN A 58 50.62 19.56 7.87
C ASN A 58 50.09 20.59 6.84
N LYS A 59 50.99 21.16 6.05
CA LYS A 59 50.70 22.15 5.00
C LYS A 59 49.79 21.60 3.87
N ARG A 60 49.65 20.28 3.72
CA ARG A 60 48.73 19.67 2.74
C ARG A 60 47.26 19.69 3.18
N ILE A 61 47.01 19.83 4.48
CA ILE A 61 45.66 19.88 5.06
C ILE A 61 45.24 21.35 5.24
N ALA A 62 46.07 22.16 5.90
CA ALA A 62 45.86 23.61 6.02
C ALA A 62 47.17 24.37 6.12
N THR A 63 47.17 25.60 5.63
CA THR A 63 48.25 26.56 5.85
C THR A 63 47.84 27.57 6.92
N VAL A 64 48.82 28.27 7.48
CA VAL A 64 48.61 29.41 8.37
C VAL A 64 49.57 30.53 7.96
N ASP A 65 49.08 31.79 7.88
CA ASP A 65 49.87 32.95 7.55
C ASP A 65 50.48 33.62 8.81
N ALA A 66 51.21 34.71 8.61
CA ALA A 66 51.84 35.47 9.69
C ALA A 66 50.82 36.14 10.64
N ASN A 67 49.60 36.34 10.22
CA ASN A 67 48.53 36.97 10.97
C ASN A 67 47.65 35.94 11.74
N GLY A 68 47.97 34.63 11.63
CA GLY A 68 47.20 33.57 12.27
C GLY A 68 45.95 33.15 11.49
N VAL A 69 45.81 33.56 10.21
CA VAL A 69 44.74 33.09 9.33
C VAL A 69 45.05 31.69 8.82
N VAL A 70 44.28 30.72 9.24
CA VAL A 70 44.38 29.33 8.80
C VAL A 70 43.50 29.15 7.56
N THR A 71 44.09 28.64 6.46
CA THR A 71 43.38 28.35 5.20
C THR A 71 43.28 26.84 5.00
N ALA A 72 42.09 26.32 4.84
CA ALA A 72 41.81 24.90 4.58
C ALA A 72 42.12 24.50 3.14
N LEU A 73 42.79 23.35 2.94
CA LEU A 73 43.14 22.81 1.62
C LEU A 73 42.51 21.42 1.39
N LYS A 74 42.51 20.57 2.40
CA LYS A 74 42.03 19.20 2.31
C LYS A 74 41.49 18.73 3.70
N ALA A 75 40.45 17.91 3.67
CA ALA A 75 39.92 17.32 4.90
C ALA A 75 40.98 16.55 5.71
N GLY A 76 41.00 16.78 7.01
CA GLY A 76 41.94 16.18 7.96
C GLY A 76 42.06 17.01 9.23
N THR A 77 42.95 16.61 10.12
CA THR A 77 43.22 17.34 11.37
C THR A 77 44.63 17.87 11.36
N VAL A 78 44.79 19.13 11.75
CA VAL A 78 46.10 19.77 11.88
C VAL A 78 46.23 20.42 13.25
N THR A 79 47.45 20.54 13.70
CA THR A 79 47.85 21.37 14.86
C THR A 79 48.49 22.63 14.38
N ILE A 80 47.93 23.78 14.71
CA ILE A 80 48.51 25.10 14.51
C ILE A 80 49.30 25.44 15.77
N THR A 81 50.48 25.91 15.59
CA THR A 81 51.39 26.30 16.69
C THR A 81 51.81 27.77 16.56
N ALA A 82 51.60 28.52 17.63
CA ALA A 82 52.15 29.85 17.79
C ALA A 82 53.39 29.76 18.71
N THR A 83 54.54 30.25 18.25
CA THR A 83 55.77 30.24 19.00
C THR A 83 56.23 31.68 19.21
N ALA A 84 56.57 32.08 20.43
CA ALA A 84 57.08 33.40 20.73
C ALA A 84 58.41 33.67 20.01
N THR A 85 58.62 34.93 19.61
CA THR A 85 59.83 35.35 18.85
C THR A 85 60.96 35.86 19.75
N ASP A 86 60.78 35.87 21.07
CA ASP A 86 61.76 36.36 22.05
C ASP A 86 62.93 35.39 22.32
N GLY A 87 62.96 34.24 21.67
CA GLY A 87 63.98 33.22 21.83
C GLY A 87 63.73 32.23 22.97
N THR A 88 62.68 32.39 23.78
CA THR A 88 62.34 31.49 24.87
C THR A 88 61.85 30.13 24.41
N GLY A 89 61.28 30.04 23.18
CA GLY A 89 60.70 28.81 22.65
C GLY A 89 59.34 28.46 23.22
N VAL A 90 58.73 29.36 24.01
CA VAL A 90 57.39 29.18 24.57
C VAL A 90 56.35 29.16 23.44
N ARG A 91 55.44 28.21 23.46
CA ARG A 91 54.51 27.97 22.37
C ARG A 91 53.17 27.42 22.85
N ALA A 92 52.14 27.73 22.13
CA ALA A 92 50.81 27.14 22.26
C ALA A 92 50.45 26.34 21.04
N LYS A 93 49.49 25.43 21.21
CA LYS A 93 48.96 24.58 20.14
C LYS A 93 47.44 24.68 20.10
N PHE A 94 46.87 24.76 18.86
CA PHE A 94 45.45 24.75 18.63
C PHE A 94 45.13 23.70 17.56
N THR A 95 44.21 22.80 17.86
CA THR A 95 43.81 21.75 16.91
C THR A 95 42.67 22.22 16.02
N VAL A 96 42.87 22.18 14.71
CA VAL A 96 41.85 22.52 13.71
C VAL A 96 41.44 21.28 12.94
N LYS A 97 40.14 21.02 12.86
CA LYS A 97 39.55 20.00 11.99
C LYS A 97 39.12 20.65 10.67
N VAL A 98 39.69 20.21 9.57
CA VAL A 98 39.22 20.54 8.24
C VAL A 98 38.28 19.43 7.78
N GLN A 99 37.03 19.74 7.56
CA GLN A 99 35.97 18.72 7.30
C GLN A 99 34.96 19.27 6.30
N LYS A 100 34.18 18.36 5.71
CA LYS A 100 32.96 18.72 4.97
C LYS A 100 31.80 18.80 5.94
N THR A 101 31.07 19.89 5.90
CA THR A 101 29.85 20.08 6.68
C THR A 101 28.62 19.64 5.92
N VAL A 102 27.52 19.43 6.63
CA VAL A 102 26.23 19.09 6.04
C VAL A 102 25.69 20.27 5.23
N LYS A 103 25.29 20.02 3.98
CA LYS A 103 24.70 21.03 3.08
C LYS A 103 23.21 20.81 2.86
N SER A 104 22.76 19.55 2.88
CA SER A 104 21.33 19.23 2.75
C SER A 104 20.98 17.93 3.45
N LEU A 105 19.71 17.83 3.83
CA LEU A 105 19.07 16.66 4.41
C LEU A 105 17.77 16.40 3.67
N THR A 106 17.54 15.16 3.27
CA THR A 106 16.27 14.70 2.75
C THR A 106 15.83 13.44 3.48
N ILE A 107 14.52 13.23 3.60
CA ILE A 107 13.95 12.01 4.18
C ILE A 107 12.87 11.41 3.28
N SER A 108 12.73 10.09 3.36
CA SER A 108 11.72 9.33 2.62
C SER A 108 11.26 8.13 3.43
N GLY A 109 10.04 7.65 3.15
CA GLY A 109 9.47 6.52 3.87
C GLY A 109 8.14 6.07 3.29
N ALA A 110 7.44 5.18 3.99
CA ALA A 110 6.08 4.82 3.62
C ALA A 110 5.14 6.02 3.84
N ALA A 111 4.27 6.29 2.85
CA ALA A 111 3.27 7.37 2.96
C ALA A 111 2.02 6.93 3.74
N LYS A 112 1.82 5.62 3.94
CA LYS A 112 0.64 5.04 4.58
C LYS A 112 1.02 3.82 5.41
N LEU A 113 0.48 3.71 6.62
CA LEU A 113 0.65 2.56 7.52
C LEU A 113 -0.66 2.23 8.24
N GLY A 114 -0.86 0.97 8.58
CA GLY A 114 -1.89 0.56 9.54
C GLY A 114 -1.44 0.78 10.97
N GLY A 115 -2.38 0.92 11.89
CA GLY A 115 -2.08 0.99 13.32
C GLY A 115 -1.32 -0.28 13.80
N GLY A 116 -0.28 -0.08 14.58
CA GLY A 116 0.60 -1.13 15.10
C GLY A 116 1.67 -1.63 14.13
N GLN A 117 1.89 -0.95 12.99
CA GLN A 117 2.95 -1.26 12.04
C GLN A 117 4.18 -0.37 12.24
N SER A 118 5.31 -0.80 11.68
CA SER A 118 6.57 -0.03 11.69
C SER A 118 7.11 0.16 10.29
N THR A 119 7.81 1.26 10.07
CA THR A 119 8.57 1.56 8.85
C THR A 119 9.86 2.29 9.22
N THR A 120 10.85 2.24 8.34
CA THR A 120 12.08 3.04 8.49
C THR A 120 11.97 4.30 7.65
N ILE A 121 12.13 5.44 8.27
CA ILE A 121 12.32 6.72 7.61
C ILE A 121 13.80 6.81 7.22
N LYS A 122 14.06 6.81 5.92
CA LYS A 122 15.41 6.87 5.38
C LYS A 122 15.84 8.31 5.22
N ALA A 123 16.89 8.71 5.93
CA ALA A 123 17.53 10.00 5.75
C ALA A 123 18.69 9.90 4.75
N THR A 124 18.90 10.98 4.02
CA THR A 124 20.05 11.15 3.12
C THR A 124 20.64 12.53 3.36
N ILE A 125 21.88 12.56 3.82
CA ILE A 125 22.67 13.76 4.03
C ILE A 125 23.64 13.94 2.86
N LEU A 126 23.80 15.18 2.42
CA LEU A 126 24.81 15.56 1.42
C LEU A 126 25.72 16.67 1.96
N PRO A 127 27.00 16.65 1.60
CA PRO A 127 27.67 15.61 0.84
C PRO A 127 27.77 14.29 1.64
N LYS A 128 27.86 13.13 0.95
CA LYS A 128 27.88 11.80 1.59
C LYS A 128 29.07 11.58 2.53
N ASP A 129 30.13 12.35 2.35
CA ASP A 129 31.35 12.36 3.16
C ASP A 129 31.39 13.53 4.15
N ALA A 130 30.24 14.17 4.44
CA ALA A 130 30.13 15.12 5.55
C ALA A 130 30.52 14.44 6.88
N ALA A 131 31.27 15.17 7.71
CA ALA A 131 31.87 14.64 8.92
C ALA A 131 30.85 14.16 9.97
N ASN A 132 29.66 14.77 9.99
CA ASN A 132 28.60 14.42 10.90
C ASN A 132 27.34 13.99 10.12
N GLN A 133 27.10 12.67 10.03
CA GLN A 133 25.94 12.09 9.37
C GLN A 133 24.75 11.85 10.32
N LYS A 134 24.83 12.36 11.56
CA LYS A 134 23.81 12.11 12.58
C LYS A 134 22.56 12.97 12.34
N VAL A 135 21.39 12.34 12.39
CA VAL A 135 20.06 12.96 12.24
C VAL A 135 19.28 12.82 13.54
N ILE A 136 18.60 13.88 13.92
CA ILE A 136 17.69 13.93 15.06
C ILE A 136 16.27 13.90 14.51
N TYR A 137 15.49 12.88 14.93
CA TYR A 137 14.11 12.72 14.51
C TYR A 137 13.14 13.13 15.62
N SER A 138 12.02 13.72 15.20
CA SER A 138 10.88 14.02 16.07
C SER A 138 9.55 13.86 15.32
N LEU A 139 8.47 13.75 16.07
CA LEU A 139 7.10 13.65 15.55
C LEU A 139 6.25 14.81 16.06
N ASN A 140 5.26 15.22 15.24
CA ASN A 140 4.24 16.21 15.63
C ASN A 140 3.05 15.60 16.39
N CYS A 141 3.17 14.37 16.88
CA CYS A 141 2.10 13.66 17.57
C CYS A 141 2.55 13.08 18.91
N PRO A 142 1.62 12.78 19.85
CA PRO A 142 1.96 12.12 21.11
C PRO A 142 2.40 10.65 20.89
N ALA A 143 3.14 10.12 21.84
CA ALA A 143 3.65 8.73 21.82
C ALA A 143 2.53 7.66 21.82
N SER A 144 1.30 8.04 22.18
CA SER A 144 0.10 7.21 22.05
C SER A 144 -0.34 6.98 20.61
N VAL A 145 0.10 7.81 19.65
CA VAL A 145 -0.19 7.69 18.22
C VAL A 145 0.96 7.03 17.49
N ALA A 146 2.18 7.52 17.67
CA ALA A 146 3.38 6.95 17.07
C ALA A 146 4.64 7.31 17.86
N THR A 147 5.70 6.53 17.66
CA THR A 147 7.04 6.78 18.21
C THR A 147 8.08 6.64 17.10
N ILE A 148 9.18 7.37 17.21
CA ILE A 148 10.31 7.24 16.28
C ILE A 148 11.61 7.04 17.08
N SER A 149 12.44 6.11 16.64
CA SER A 149 13.74 5.86 17.25
C SER A 149 14.82 6.81 16.70
N THR A 150 15.97 6.86 17.37
CA THR A 150 17.15 7.60 16.89
C THR A 150 17.70 7.08 15.56
N SER A 151 17.38 5.83 15.19
CA SER A 151 17.72 5.23 13.90
C SER A 151 16.67 5.44 12.82
N GLY A 152 15.61 6.24 13.09
CA GLY A 152 14.54 6.54 12.13
C GLY A 152 13.48 5.44 12.00
N VAL A 153 13.43 4.44 12.90
CA VAL A 153 12.34 3.45 12.90
C VAL A 153 11.11 4.08 13.55
N LEU A 154 10.11 4.34 12.72
CA LEU A 154 8.80 4.84 13.13
C LEU A 154 7.88 3.66 13.40
N THR A 155 7.25 3.64 14.57
CA THR A 155 6.28 2.63 15.00
C THR A 155 4.95 3.30 15.33
N THR A 156 3.89 2.92 14.62
CA THR A 156 2.55 3.42 14.83
C THR A 156 1.83 2.64 15.94
N LYS A 157 0.89 3.28 16.62
CA LYS A 157 -0.03 2.63 17.56
C LYS A 157 -1.40 2.42 16.90
N ASN A 158 -2.26 1.65 17.54
CA ASN A 158 -3.63 1.51 17.07
C ASN A 158 -4.36 2.85 17.26
N VAL A 159 -4.90 3.38 16.17
CA VAL A 159 -5.71 4.59 16.13
C VAL A 159 -7.17 4.22 15.83
N THR A 160 -8.12 5.02 16.26
CA THR A 160 -9.56 4.82 16.00
C THR A 160 -10.02 5.55 14.74
N GLU A 161 -9.26 6.57 14.32
CA GLU A 161 -9.54 7.41 13.15
C GLU A 161 -8.30 7.55 12.27
N ILE A 162 -8.49 7.98 11.03
CA ILE A 162 -7.39 8.30 10.12
C ILE A 162 -6.59 9.46 10.72
N THR A 163 -5.32 9.23 10.97
CA THR A 163 -4.45 10.21 11.63
C THR A 163 -3.25 10.52 10.76
N THR A 164 -3.00 11.81 10.52
CA THR A 164 -1.81 12.27 9.79
C THR A 164 -0.70 12.61 10.76
N VAL A 165 0.49 12.08 10.53
CA VAL A 165 1.69 12.32 11.33
C VAL A 165 2.78 12.91 10.45
N THR A 166 3.43 13.96 10.95
CA THR A 166 4.61 14.54 10.32
C THR A 166 5.87 14.14 11.09
N VAL A 167 6.80 13.55 10.37
CA VAL A 167 8.17 13.27 10.84
C VAL A 167 9.01 14.49 10.52
N ASN A 168 9.70 15.03 11.53
CA ASN A 168 10.71 16.05 11.36
C ASN A 168 12.08 15.42 11.55
N ALA A 169 13.00 15.73 10.67
CA ALA A 169 14.40 15.32 10.75
C ALA A 169 15.29 16.55 10.68
N VAL A 170 16.25 16.65 11.58
CA VAL A 170 17.14 17.80 11.69
C VAL A 170 18.59 17.27 11.74
N SER A 171 19.50 17.95 11.04
CA SER A 171 20.92 17.63 11.13
C SER A 171 21.44 17.92 12.54
N ALA A 172 22.17 16.96 13.14
CA ALA A 172 22.79 17.16 14.44
C ALA A 172 23.97 18.15 14.39
N GLU A 173 24.48 18.47 13.21
CA GLU A 173 25.56 19.46 13.00
C GLU A 173 25.01 20.89 12.88
N ASN A 174 23.90 21.04 12.13
CA ASN A 174 23.29 22.33 11.86
C ASN A 174 21.76 22.22 11.90
N SER A 175 21.16 22.81 12.92
CA SER A 175 19.71 22.77 13.15
C SER A 175 18.87 23.51 12.10
N THR A 176 19.48 24.34 11.26
CA THR A 176 18.76 25.00 10.14
C THR A 176 18.54 24.05 8.97
N ILE A 177 19.31 22.95 8.90
CA ILE A 177 19.18 21.93 7.85
C ILE A 177 18.22 20.86 8.34
N SER A 178 17.01 20.89 7.82
CA SER A 178 15.92 19.99 8.21
C SER A 178 15.12 19.48 7.01
N ALA A 179 14.37 18.42 7.22
CA ALA A 179 13.43 17.85 6.26
C ALA A 179 12.20 17.29 6.98
N THR A 180 11.08 17.26 6.28
CA THR A 180 9.82 16.72 6.79
C THR A 180 9.27 15.62 5.90
N TRP A 181 8.55 14.67 6.50
CA TRP A 181 7.86 13.59 5.81
C TRP A 181 6.49 13.38 6.45
N THR A 182 5.45 13.34 5.64
CA THR A 182 4.08 13.12 6.11
C THR A 182 3.63 11.69 5.81
N LEU A 183 3.02 11.09 6.81
CA LEU A 183 2.49 9.74 6.73
C LEU A 183 1.06 9.72 7.28
N VAL A 184 0.19 8.88 6.69
CA VAL A 184 -1.19 8.65 7.15
C VAL A 184 -1.27 7.29 7.84
N ILE A 185 -1.77 7.30 9.08
CA ILE A 185 -2.04 6.09 9.87
C ILE A 185 -3.53 5.77 9.76
N TYR A 186 -3.84 4.54 9.36
CA TYR A 186 -5.22 4.04 9.27
C TYR A 186 -5.57 3.17 10.47
N PRO A 187 -6.82 3.22 10.94
CA PRO A 187 -7.31 2.27 11.93
C PRO A 187 -7.11 0.83 11.46
N LYS A 188 -6.82 -0.06 12.39
CA LYS A 188 -6.62 -1.47 12.08
C LYS A 188 -7.95 -2.11 11.64
N THR A 189 -7.95 -2.79 10.51
CA THR A 189 -9.12 -3.50 10.00
C THR A 189 -9.52 -4.63 10.94
N THR A 190 -10.76 -4.64 11.41
CA THR A 190 -11.33 -5.71 12.25
C THR A 190 -12.12 -6.73 11.45
N LYS A 191 -12.74 -6.32 10.32
CA LYS A 191 -13.50 -7.17 9.41
C LYS A 191 -13.36 -6.69 7.97
N LEU A 192 -13.29 -7.64 7.01
CA LEU A 192 -13.50 -7.38 5.58
C LEU A 192 -14.78 -8.04 5.13
N THR A 193 -15.57 -7.37 4.30
CA THR A 193 -16.72 -7.91 3.61
C THR A 193 -16.49 -7.76 2.11
N LEU A 194 -16.81 -8.82 1.35
CA LEU A 194 -16.67 -8.86 -0.10
C LEU A 194 -18.03 -9.18 -0.69
N THR A 195 -18.51 -8.32 -1.57
CA THR A 195 -19.78 -8.47 -2.29
C THR A 195 -19.56 -8.43 -3.80
N ALA A 196 -20.42 -9.13 -4.53
CA ALA A 196 -20.45 -9.15 -5.98
C ALA A 196 -21.88 -8.96 -6.47
N ALA A 197 -22.08 -8.22 -7.54
CA ALA A 197 -23.38 -8.09 -8.19
C ALA A 197 -23.87 -9.44 -8.73
N SER A 198 -22.95 -10.33 -9.11
CA SER A 198 -23.22 -11.69 -9.56
C SER A 198 -22.04 -12.60 -9.21
N SER A 199 -22.35 -13.84 -8.83
CA SER A 199 -21.35 -14.91 -8.70
C SER A 199 -21.09 -15.63 -10.04
N TRP A 200 -21.79 -15.25 -11.10
CA TRP A 200 -21.63 -15.76 -12.46
C TRP A 200 -20.99 -14.71 -13.36
N VAL A 201 -20.01 -15.12 -14.15
CA VAL A 201 -19.33 -14.29 -15.15
C VAL A 201 -19.28 -15.06 -16.48
N ASN A 202 -19.73 -14.44 -17.55
CA ASN A 202 -19.60 -15.05 -18.87
C ASN A 202 -18.12 -15.11 -19.28
N VAL A 203 -17.76 -16.15 -20.04
CA VAL A 203 -16.42 -16.22 -20.65
C VAL A 203 -16.17 -14.97 -21.49
N GLY A 204 -15.04 -14.28 -21.24
CA GLY A 204 -14.66 -13.03 -21.88
C GLY A 204 -15.22 -11.75 -21.21
N ALA A 205 -16.21 -11.88 -20.33
CA ALA A 205 -16.80 -10.76 -19.59
C ALA A 205 -16.09 -10.48 -18.27
N SER A 206 -16.48 -9.38 -17.62
CA SER A 206 -15.95 -8.98 -16.30
C SER A 206 -17.07 -8.65 -15.33
N VAL A 207 -16.78 -8.79 -14.03
CA VAL A 207 -17.64 -8.37 -12.93
C VAL A 207 -16.81 -7.61 -11.89
N GLN A 208 -17.37 -6.52 -11.36
CA GLN A 208 -16.78 -5.75 -10.29
C GLN A 208 -17.10 -6.40 -8.93
N LEU A 209 -16.08 -6.59 -8.10
CA LEU A 209 -16.22 -6.92 -6.69
C LEU A 209 -16.08 -5.66 -5.85
N HIS A 210 -16.90 -5.54 -4.81
CA HIS A 210 -16.88 -4.44 -3.86
C HIS A 210 -16.40 -4.94 -2.50
N VAL A 211 -15.42 -4.21 -1.94
CA VAL A 211 -14.86 -4.50 -0.63
C VAL A 211 -15.30 -3.42 0.34
N SER A 212 -15.73 -3.79 1.52
CA SER A 212 -15.91 -2.91 2.65
C SER A 212 -15.11 -3.41 3.86
N ALA A 213 -14.61 -2.48 4.66
CA ALA A 213 -13.84 -2.76 5.87
C ALA A 213 -14.58 -2.24 7.11
N THR A 214 -14.32 -2.87 8.25
CA THR A 214 -14.75 -2.33 9.55
C THR A 214 -13.47 -2.07 10.38
N PRO A 215 -13.28 -0.87 10.97
CA PRO A 215 -14.12 0.32 10.76
C PRO A 215 -14.07 0.81 9.30
N GLU A 216 -15.04 1.57 8.86
CA GLU A 216 -15.13 2.07 7.47
C GLU A 216 -13.92 2.95 7.10
N THR A 217 -13.36 3.63 8.09
CA THR A 217 -12.14 4.43 7.97
C THR A 217 -10.86 3.62 7.78
N ALA A 218 -10.90 2.30 7.96
CA ALA A 218 -9.76 1.40 7.71
C ALA A 218 -9.51 1.20 6.21
N GLN A 219 -9.30 2.28 5.45
CA GLN A 219 -9.04 2.25 4.01
C GLN A 219 -7.58 1.89 3.72
N MET A 220 -7.24 0.64 3.92
CA MET A 220 -5.88 0.16 3.72
C MET A 220 -5.67 -0.44 2.33
N PRO A 221 -4.42 -0.42 1.83
CA PRO A 221 -4.06 -1.18 0.65
C PRO A 221 -4.43 -2.64 0.84
N ILE A 222 -5.17 -3.19 -0.11
CA ILE A 222 -5.59 -4.58 -0.15
C ILE A 222 -4.87 -5.31 -1.27
N ARG A 223 -4.76 -6.62 -1.14
CA ARG A 223 -4.22 -7.48 -2.18
C ARG A 223 -5.26 -8.51 -2.60
N TRP A 224 -5.44 -8.65 -3.89
CA TRP A 224 -6.32 -9.60 -4.52
C TRP A 224 -5.59 -10.86 -4.97
N ARG A 225 -6.30 -11.98 -4.95
CA ARG A 225 -5.81 -13.26 -5.46
C ARG A 225 -6.96 -14.09 -6.02
N SER A 226 -6.74 -14.72 -7.17
CA SER A 226 -7.57 -15.78 -7.69
C SER A 226 -6.96 -17.14 -7.34
N SER A 227 -7.79 -18.11 -6.95
CA SER A 227 -7.35 -19.50 -6.73
C SER A 227 -7.02 -20.23 -8.02
N ASN A 228 -7.58 -19.77 -9.16
CA ASN A 228 -7.33 -20.35 -10.48
C ASN A 228 -7.32 -19.26 -11.57
N THR A 229 -6.17 -18.75 -11.88
CA THR A 229 -5.97 -17.69 -12.88
C THR A 229 -6.23 -18.14 -14.32
N ARG A 230 -6.32 -19.45 -14.59
CA ARG A 230 -6.73 -19.98 -15.90
C ARG A 230 -8.24 -19.87 -16.11
N VAL A 231 -9.02 -19.85 -15.02
CA VAL A 231 -10.49 -19.71 -15.04
C VAL A 231 -10.90 -18.25 -14.95
N ALA A 232 -10.37 -17.53 -13.95
CA ALA A 232 -10.65 -16.11 -13.75
C ALA A 232 -9.44 -15.39 -13.18
N THR A 233 -9.17 -14.19 -13.67
CA THR A 233 -8.21 -13.25 -13.09
C THR A 233 -8.91 -12.16 -12.30
N VAL A 234 -8.20 -11.50 -11.40
CA VAL A 234 -8.66 -10.32 -10.69
C VAL A 234 -7.54 -9.27 -10.72
N ASP A 235 -7.89 -8.01 -10.99
CA ASP A 235 -6.95 -6.90 -10.98
C ASP A 235 -6.87 -6.21 -9.61
N ALA A 236 -6.06 -5.16 -9.52
CA ALA A 236 -5.87 -4.38 -8.30
C ALA A 236 -7.14 -3.63 -7.84
N ASN A 237 -8.07 -3.36 -8.75
CA ASN A 237 -9.33 -2.67 -8.50
C ASN A 237 -10.47 -3.64 -8.13
N GLY A 238 -10.21 -4.95 -8.11
CA GLY A 238 -11.23 -5.96 -7.82
C GLY A 238 -12.12 -6.31 -9.03
N VAL A 239 -11.71 -5.97 -10.24
CA VAL A 239 -12.39 -6.39 -11.47
C VAL A 239 -11.98 -7.83 -11.79
N VAL A 240 -12.96 -8.74 -11.76
CA VAL A 240 -12.77 -10.15 -12.11
C VAL A 240 -13.10 -10.36 -13.57
N ARG A 241 -12.17 -10.92 -14.34
CA ARG A 241 -12.36 -11.30 -15.74
C ARG A 241 -12.44 -12.82 -15.87
N GLY A 242 -13.54 -13.31 -16.48
CA GLY A 242 -13.73 -14.73 -16.79
C GLY A 242 -12.95 -15.12 -18.06
N LEU A 243 -12.10 -16.14 -17.99
CA LEU A 243 -11.26 -16.57 -19.11
C LEU A 243 -11.71 -17.92 -19.68
N LYS A 244 -12.09 -18.86 -18.84
CA LYS A 244 -12.47 -20.23 -19.23
C LYS A 244 -13.54 -20.74 -18.29
N ALA A 245 -14.48 -21.54 -18.83
CA ALA A 245 -15.52 -22.18 -18.00
C ALA A 245 -14.91 -22.97 -16.84
N GLY A 246 -15.47 -22.75 -15.64
CA GLY A 246 -15.02 -23.35 -14.40
C GLY A 246 -15.35 -22.50 -13.19
N THR A 247 -14.73 -22.79 -12.06
CA THR A 247 -14.90 -22.00 -10.83
C THR A 247 -13.55 -21.51 -10.31
N ALA A 248 -13.54 -20.30 -9.76
CA ALA A 248 -12.41 -19.73 -9.06
C ALA A 248 -12.88 -19.06 -7.77
N THR A 249 -12.09 -19.14 -6.71
CA THR A 249 -12.30 -18.36 -5.49
C THR A 249 -11.43 -17.11 -5.57
N ILE A 250 -12.08 -15.96 -5.52
CA ILE A 250 -11.39 -14.65 -5.45
C ILE A 250 -11.30 -14.28 -3.99
N THR A 251 -10.09 -13.97 -3.55
CA THR A 251 -9.79 -13.60 -2.16
C THR A 251 -9.17 -12.21 -2.13
N VAL A 252 -9.66 -11.37 -1.23
CA VAL A 252 -9.04 -10.10 -0.86
C VAL A 252 -8.45 -10.24 0.54
N ARG A 253 -7.27 -9.63 0.76
CA ARG A 253 -6.58 -9.61 2.05
C ARG A 253 -6.06 -8.22 2.35
N THR A 254 -6.13 -7.80 3.62
CA THR A 254 -5.50 -6.56 4.09
C THR A 254 -3.98 -6.68 4.11
N THR A 255 -3.29 -5.54 3.94
CA THR A 255 -1.83 -5.41 4.12
C THR A 255 -1.46 -4.55 5.33
N ASP A 256 -2.44 -4.19 6.18
CA ASP A 256 -2.29 -3.40 7.41
C ASP A 256 -1.83 -4.22 8.63
N GLY A 257 -1.36 -5.45 8.43
CA GLY A 257 -0.97 -6.36 9.51
C GLY A 257 -2.14 -6.99 10.28
N SER A 258 -3.41 -6.61 9.99
CA SER A 258 -4.60 -7.22 10.62
C SER A 258 -4.88 -8.64 10.13
N ASN A 259 -4.30 -9.04 9.00
CA ASN A 259 -4.48 -10.35 8.35
C ASN A 259 -5.94 -10.69 8.02
N LYS A 260 -6.81 -9.68 7.88
CA LYS A 260 -8.21 -9.90 7.53
C LYS A 260 -8.33 -10.28 6.06
N ARG A 261 -9.28 -11.19 5.79
CA ARG A 261 -9.56 -11.69 4.44
C ARG A 261 -11.04 -11.90 4.24
N ALA A 262 -11.49 -11.74 3.00
CA ALA A 262 -12.82 -12.14 2.54
C ALA A 262 -12.68 -12.85 1.20
N SER A 263 -13.62 -13.73 0.88
CA SER A 263 -13.57 -14.51 -0.36
C SER A 263 -14.96 -14.67 -0.95
N VAL A 264 -15.03 -14.72 -2.27
CA VAL A 264 -16.22 -15.05 -3.03
C VAL A 264 -15.88 -16.11 -4.08
N ARG A 265 -16.77 -17.08 -4.27
CA ARG A 265 -16.65 -18.07 -5.35
C ARG A 265 -17.32 -17.51 -6.60
N VAL A 266 -16.57 -17.45 -7.69
CA VAL A 266 -17.04 -17.01 -9.00
C VAL A 266 -17.12 -18.22 -9.93
N THR A 267 -18.25 -18.37 -10.62
CA THR A 267 -18.44 -19.35 -11.68
C THR A 267 -18.29 -18.63 -13.03
N VAL A 268 -17.38 -19.10 -13.84
CA VAL A 268 -17.22 -18.62 -15.22
C VAL A 268 -17.86 -19.61 -16.16
N GLY A 269 -18.71 -19.14 -17.06
CA GLY A 269 -19.41 -20.03 -17.94
C GLY A 269 -19.90 -19.39 -19.25
N ILE A 270 -20.42 -20.25 -20.12
CA ILE A 270 -21.12 -19.85 -21.33
C ILE A 270 -22.60 -19.91 -20.97
N PRO A 271 -23.35 -18.79 -21.01
CA PRO A 271 -24.75 -18.76 -20.65
C PRO A 271 -25.60 -19.53 -21.66
N ALA A 272 -26.75 -20.01 -21.20
CA ALA A 272 -27.79 -20.49 -22.11
C ALA A 272 -28.41 -19.29 -22.85
N THR A 273 -28.61 -19.44 -24.15
CA THR A 273 -29.30 -18.46 -25.00
C THR A 273 -30.65 -18.94 -25.46
N GLY A 274 -30.95 -20.23 -25.32
CA GLY A 274 -32.23 -20.84 -25.71
C GLY A 274 -32.43 -22.22 -25.09
N VAL A 275 -33.69 -22.65 -25.07
CA VAL A 275 -34.11 -24.02 -24.77
C VAL A 275 -35.05 -24.47 -25.87
N VAL A 276 -34.83 -25.68 -26.38
CA VAL A 276 -35.70 -26.30 -27.35
C VAL A 276 -36.35 -27.53 -26.69
N ILE A 277 -37.69 -27.55 -26.65
CA ILE A 277 -38.45 -28.69 -26.12
C ILE A 277 -38.92 -29.51 -27.33
N THR A 278 -38.71 -30.85 -27.24
CA THR A 278 -39.14 -31.79 -28.29
C THR A 278 -39.90 -32.94 -27.65
N GLY A 279 -40.78 -33.54 -28.42
CA GLY A 279 -41.65 -34.67 -28.02
C GLY A 279 -42.99 -34.64 -28.77
N ASN A 280 -43.87 -35.56 -28.43
CA ASN A 280 -45.21 -35.53 -28.99
C ASN A 280 -46.02 -34.36 -28.36
N ARG A 281 -46.90 -33.76 -29.15
CA ARG A 281 -47.79 -32.67 -28.70
C ARG A 281 -49.16 -33.13 -28.26
N ILE A 282 -49.46 -34.41 -28.37
CA ILE A 282 -50.77 -35.02 -28.04
C ILE A 282 -50.55 -36.16 -27.05
N VAL A 283 -51.34 -36.19 -25.97
CA VAL A 283 -51.32 -37.21 -24.96
C VAL A 283 -52.75 -37.51 -24.51
N ARG A 284 -53.10 -38.80 -24.30
CA ARG A 284 -54.42 -39.21 -23.80
C ARG A 284 -54.52 -39.10 -22.28
N ALA A 285 -55.68 -38.84 -21.78
CA ALA A 285 -55.96 -38.93 -20.35
C ALA A 285 -55.51 -40.32 -19.78
N GLY A 286 -54.85 -40.33 -18.62
CA GLY A 286 -54.28 -41.52 -18.01
C GLY A 286 -52.90 -41.95 -18.56
N ALA A 287 -52.43 -41.32 -19.65
CA ALA A 287 -51.17 -41.69 -20.26
C ALA A 287 -49.97 -40.83 -19.77
N THR A 288 -48.80 -41.24 -20.18
CA THR A 288 -47.54 -40.57 -19.88
C THR A 288 -46.89 -40.16 -21.18
N LEU A 289 -46.34 -38.92 -21.22
CA LEU A 289 -45.60 -38.37 -22.34
C LEU A 289 -44.20 -38.05 -21.87
N ARG A 290 -43.18 -38.42 -22.65
CA ARG A 290 -41.79 -37.97 -22.39
C ARG A 290 -41.47 -36.80 -23.32
N LEU A 291 -41.04 -35.70 -22.69
CA LEU A 291 -40.53 -34.52 -23.35
C LEU A 291 -39.02 -34.44 -23.11
N MET A 292 -38.28 -33.91 -24.06
CA MET A 292 -36.85 -33.68 -24.00
C MET A 292 -36.58 -32.19 -24.14
N ALA A 293 -35.60 -31.66 -23.38
CA ALA A 293 -35.13 -30.30 -23.50
C ALA A 293 -33.68 -30.29 -23.90
N THR A 294 -33.35 -29.49 -24.92
CA THR A 294 -31.98 -29.22 -25.37
C THR A 294 -31.66 -27.77 -25.15
N VAL A 295 -30.60 -27.51 -24.39
CA VAL A 295 -30.11 -26.15 -24.09
C VAL A 295 -29.16 -25.69 -25.18
N GLN A 296 -29.30 -24.47 -25.61
CA GLN A 296 -28.43 -23.82 -26.60
C GLN A 296 -27.66 -22.67 -25.97
N PRO A 297 -26.40 -22.39 -26.43
CA PRO A 297 -25.66 -23.19 -27.40
C PRO A 297 -25.27 -24.58 -26.81
N ALA A 298 -24.89 -25.52 -27.67
CA ALA A 298 -24.54 -26.88 -27.24
C ALA A 298 -23.39 -26.94 -26.21
N ASN A 299 -22.54 -25.91 -26.14
CA ASN A 299 -21.48 -25.72 -25.16
C ASN A 299 -21.88 -24.86 -23.94
N ALA A 300 -23.17 -24.55 -23.76
CA ALA A 300 -23.66 -23.89 -22.56
C ALA A 300 -23.18 -24.63 -21.29
N THR A 301 -22.77 -23.89 -20.29
CA THR A 301 -22.16 -24.46 -19.05
C THR A 301 -23.17 -25.17 -18.19
N VAL A 302 -24.42 -24.66 -18.14
CA VAL A 302 -25.55 -25.28 -17.45
C VAL A 302 -26.49 -25.83 -18.48
N LYS A 303 -26.67 -27.16 -18.48
CA LYS A 303 -27.56 -27.87 -19.40
C LYS A 303 -28.80 -28.42 -18.70
N ARG A 304 -28.85 -28.38 -17.37
CA ARG A 304 -29.96 -28.89 -16.60
C ARG A 304 -31.11 -27.88 -16.62
N VAL A 305 -32.30 -28.39 -16.92
CA VAL A 305 -33.53 -27.60 -16.90
C VAL A 305 -34.40 -28.02 -15.71
N THR A 306 -35.25 -27.09 -15.27
CA THR A 306 -36.37 -27.33 -14.37
C THR A 306 -37.65 -27.29 -15.17
N TRP A 307 -38.49 -28.30 -14.98
CA TRP A 307 -39.76 -28.43 -15.69
C TRP A 307 -40.93 -27.95 -14.83
N ALA A 308 -41.89 -27.33 -15.49
CA ALA A 308 -43.15 -26.91 -14.87
C ALA A 308 -44.33 -27.10 -15.85
N VAL A 309 -45.54 -27.20 -15.33
CA VAL A 309 -46.81 -27.21 -16.10
C VAL A 309 -47.71 -26.11 -15.54
N ASN A 310 -48.54 -25.51 -16.39
CA ASN A 310 -49.46 -24.42 -16.05
C ASN A 310 -50.83 -24.90 -15.60
N CYS A 311 -50.98 -26.18 -15.17
CA CYS A 311 -52.24 -26.74 -14.71
C CYS A 311 -52.12 -27.32 -13.33
N PRO A 312 -53.25 -27.54 -12.59
CA PRO A 312 -53.26 -28.22 -11.30
C PRO A 312 -52.70 -29.65 -11.36
N ALA A 313 -52.09 -30.13 -10.28
CA ALA A 313 -51.59 -31.51 -10.20
C ALA A 313 -52.66 -32.59 -10.41
N SER A 314 -53.92 -32.26 -10.19
CA SER A 314 -55.06 -33.10 -10.51
C SER A 314 -55.27 -33.34 -12.00
N VAL A 315 -54.74 -32.44 -12.87
CA VAL A 315 -54.81 -32.58 -14.31
C VAL A 315 -53.55 -33.23 -14.87
N ALA A 316 -52.38 -32.69 -14.55
CA ALA A 316 -51.11 -33.29 -14.95
C ALA A 316 -49.96 -32.86 -14.07
N THR A 317 -48.90 -33.68 -14.01
CA THR A 317 -47.63 -33.41 -13.32
C THR A 317 -46.46 -33.72 -14.25
N ILE A 318 -45.33 -32.99 -14.07
CA ILE A 318 -44.12 -33.27 -14.82
C ILE A 318 -42.95 -33.50 -13.86
N SER A 319 -42.16 -34.52 -14.10
CA SER A 319 -40.96 -34.83 -13.31
C SER A 319 -39.74 -34.09 -13.82
N GLY A 320 -38.67 -34.01 -12.99
CA GLY A 320 -37.42 -33.34 -13.35
C GLY A 320 -36.67 -33.90 -14.57
N ASP A 321 -37.04 -35.10 -15.02
CA ASP A 321 -36.51 -35.75 -16.24
C ASP A 321 -37.46 -35.56 -17.46
N GLY A 322 -38.47 -34.71 -17.38
CA GLY A 322 -39.37 -34.38 -18.49
C GLY A 322 -40.47 -35.39 -18.75
N LYS A 323 -40.81 -36.24 -17.76
CA LYS A 323 -41.91 -37.19 -17.87
C LYS A 323 -43.23 -36.55 -17.39
N LEU A 324 -44.08 -36.17 -18.34
CA LEU A 324 -45.41 -35.65 -18.11
C LEU A 324 -46.39 -36.81 -17.85
N ARG A 325 -47.08 -36.80 -16.72
CA ARG A 325 -48.14 -37.75 -16.35
C ARG A 325 -49.46 -37.02 -16.35
N VAL A 326 -50.41 -37.50 -17.12
CA VAL A 326 -51.76 -36.93 -17.27
C VAL A 326 -52.74 -37.79 -16.43
N SER A 327 -53.62 -37.14 -15.69
CA SER A 327 -54.66 -37.81 -14.90
C SER A 327 -55.65 -38.57 -15.82
N ALA A 328 -56.12 -39.72 -15.33
CA ALA A 328 -57.13 -40.51 -16.06
C ALA A 328 -58.45 -39.74 -16.24
N ASN A 329 -58.74 -38.78 -15.37
CA ASN A 329 -59.94 -37.95 -15.40
C ASN A 329 -59.72 -36.57 -16.03
N ALA A 330 -58.57 -36.35 -16.70
CA ALA A 330 -58.30 -35.07 -17.34
C ALA A 330 -59.24 -34.85 -18.51
N GLU A 331 -59.82 -33.68 -18.56
CA GLU A 331 -60.64 -33.22 -19.68
C GLU A 331 -59.75 -32.79 -20.88
N THR A 332 -60.40 -32.68 -22.06
CA THR A 332 -59.76 -32.22 -23.26
C THR A 332 -59.34 -30.76 -23.12
N GLN A 333 -58.03 -30.48 -23.14
CA GLN A 333 -57.49 -29.14 -23.01
C GLN A 333 -56.06 -29.04 -23.53
N ILE A 334 -55.58 -27.82 -23.68
CA ILE A 334 -54.18 -27.52 -23.97
C ILE A 334 -53.52 -27.07 -22.69
N ILE A 335 -52.41 -27.69 -22.34
CA ILE A 335 -51.55 -27.27 -21.24
C ILE A 335 -50.21 -26.76 -21.80
N LEU A 336 -49.56 -25.84 -21.08
CA LEU A 336 -48.20 -25.38 -21.37
C LEU A 336 -47.20 -26.07 -20.46
N VAL A 337 -46.25 -26.77 -21.06
CA VAL A 337 -45.10 -27.33 -20.36
C VAL A 337 -43.94 -26.36 -20.56
N THR A 338 -43.30 -25.93 -19.48
CA THR A 338 -42.18 -25.02 -19.48
C THR A 338 -40.91 -25.70 -19.03
N ALA A 339 -39.81 -25.51 -19.74
CA ALA A 339 -38.47 -25.91 -19.31
C ALA A 339 -37.61 -24.64 -19.14
N THR A 340 -37.00 -24.47 -17.94
CA THR A 340 -36.20 -23.29 -17.58
C THR A 340 -34.81 -23.73 -17.19
N VAL A 341 -33.76 -23.05 -17.72
CA VAL A 341 -32.38 -23.22 -17.32
C VAL A 341 -32.05 -22.33 -16.13
N ASN A 342 -31.45 -22.87 -15.09
CA ASN A 342 -31.05 -22.13 -13.90
C ASN A 342 -29.54 -21.75 -13.93
N ASP A 343 -29.14 -20.90 -14.91
CA ASP A 343 -27.79 -20.38 -15.07
C ASP A 343 -27.64 -18.91 -14.63
N GLY A 344 -28.66 -18.36 -13.97
CA GLY A 344 -28.77 -16.94 -13.61
C GLY A 344 -29.47 -16.07 -14.64
N GLN A 345 -29.57 -16.50 -15.90
CA GLN A 345 -30.29 -15.78 -16.98
C GLN A 345 -31.77 -16.18 -17.08
N ARG A 346 -32.16 -17.34 -16.49
CA ARG A 346 -33.53 -17.90 -16.47
C ARG A 346 -34.14 -18.05 -17.86
N VAL A 347 -33.33 -18.48 -18.83
CA VAL A 347 -33.82 -18.76 -20.18
C VAL A 347 -34.81 -19.91 -20.13
N SER A 348 -35.99 -19.75 -20.75
CA SER A 348 -37.08 -20.75 -20.75
C SER A 348 -37.72 -20.92 -22.11
N ALA A 349 -38.34 -22.04 -22.33
CA ALA A 349 -39.22 -22.30 -23.46
C ALA A 349 -40.53 -22.93 -22.94
N ALA A 350 -41.63 -22.56 -23.61
CA ALA A 350 -42.95 -23.11 -23.41
C ALA A 350 -43.34 -24.03 -24.57
N TYR A 351 -43.96 -25.14 -24.27
CA TYR A 351 -44.34 -26.15 -25.24
C TYR A 351 -45.80 -26.57 -24.99
N PRO A 352 -46.71 -26.27 -25.94
CA PRO A 352 -48.12 -26.66 -25.82
C PRO A 352 -48.28 -28.16 -26.03
N VAL A 353 -49.04 -28.78 -25.13
CA VAL A 353 -49.42 -30.18 -25.20
C VAL A 353 -50.96 -30.28 -25.13
N TYR A 354 -51.51 -30.94 -26.10
CA TYR A 354 -52.95 -31.20 -26.20
C TYR A 354 -53.25 -32.50 -25.43
N ILE A 355 -54.10 -32.43 -24.39
CA ILE A 355 -54.66 -33.58 -23.70
C ILE A 355 -55.93 -34.01 -24.37
N GLN A 356 -55.97 -35.24 -24.89
CA GLN A 356 -57.17 -35.90 -25.34
C GLN A 356 -57.91 -36.48 -24.07
N GLY A 357 -58.95 -35.80 -23.64
CA GLY A 357 -59.79 -36.23 -22.53
C GLY A 357 -60.46 -37.57 -22.78
N LYS A 358 -61.04 -38.15 -21.75
CA LYS A 358 -61.90 -39.34 -21.85
C LYS A 358 -63.05 -38.99 -22.75
N ALA A 359 -63.36 -39.85 -23.74
CA ALA A 359 -64.61 -39.74 -24.52
C ALA A 359 -65.78 -39.69 -23.63
N PRO A 360 -66.76 -38.78 -23.85
CA PRO A 360 -68.01 -38.82 -23.07
C PRO A 360 -68.63 -40.22 -23.22
N VAL A 361 -69.01 -40.84 -22.06
CA VAL A 361 -69.74 -42.04 -22.09
C VAL A 361 -71.15 -41.68 -22.58
N LEU A 362 -71.45 -42.03 -23.81
CA LEU A 362 -72.83 -41.94 -24.31
C LEU A 362 -73.71 -42.78 -23.39
N PRO A 363 -74.85 -42.25 -22.90
CA PRO A 363 -75.76 -43.04 -22.12
C PRO A 363 -76.25 -44.24 -23.00
N THR A 364 -76.18 -45.41 -22.46
CA THR A 364 -76.76 -46.61 -23.10
C THR A 364 -78.25 -46.34 -23.38
N PRO A 365 -78.67 -46.56 -24.62
CA PRO A 365 -80.10 -46.39 -24.92
C PRO A 365 -80.91 -47.33 -24.00
N THR A 366 -81.77 -46.75 -23.16
CA THR A 366 -82.78 -47.53 -22.41
C THR A 366 -83.69 -48.17 -23.43
N THR A 367 -83.69 -49.49 -23.51
CA THR A 367 -84.70 -50.28 -24.24
C THR A 367 -86.08 -49.94 -23.68
N PRO A 368 -87.01 -49.54 -24.56
CA PRO A 368 -88.39 -49.33 -24.06
C PRO A 368 -88.89 -50.64 -23.51
N ASP A 369 -89.50 -50.61 -22.29
CA ASP A 369 -90.24 -51.72 -21.74
C ASP A 369 -91.32 -52.22 -22.69
N ALA A 370 -91.32 -53.52 -22.95
CA ALA A 370 -92.38 -54.17 -23.74
C ALA A 370 -93.71 -54.02 -23.00
N PRO A 371 -94.83 -53.71 -23.71
CA PRO A 371 -96.14 -53.62 -23.06
C PRO A 371 -96.54 -54.95 -22.53
N GLU A 372 -96.89 -54.99 -21.19
CA GLU A 372 -97.53 -56.08 -20.58
C GLU A 372 -98.87 -56.31 -21.24
N LYS A 373 -99.20 -57.65 -21.54
CA LYS A 373 -100.49 -58.13 -21.97
C LYS A 373 -101.37 -58.42 -20.77
#